data_f77b9649a61d284bbd8da8b52def5fbf
#
_entry.id   f77b9649a61d284bbd8da8b52def5fbf
#
_cell.length_a   1.000
_cell.length_b   1.000
_cell.length_c   1.000
_cell.angle_alpha   90.00
_cell.angle_beta   90.00
_cell.angle_gamma   90.00
#
_symmetry.space_group_name_H-M   'P 1'
#
loop_
_entity.id
_entity.type
_entity.pdbx_description
1 polymer ?
#
loop_
_entity_poly.entity_id
_entity_poly.type
_entity_poly.pdbx_seq_one_letter_code
_entity_poly.pdbx_strand_id
1 'polypeptide(L)'
;MALLLFMVGLEFSLGHFWLTRKTVLVAGSLQMVVVAAPLTLMLMGLGQPAQSAALLGTAAAMSSTALVSRQLADQGELTTRHGRSVIAVLVFQDLASVPLLALLAIWARGESPKIEHVLLEVFGVLLLFAA
;
A
#
# COMPACT_ATOMS: atom_id res chain seq x y z
N MET A 1 -4.80 11.97 -16.50
CA MET A 1 -4.48 11.21 -15.28
C MET A 1 -5.62 11.26 -14.26
N ALA A 2 -6.01 12.44 -13.74
CA ALA A 2 -7.09 12.54 -12.74
C ALA A 2 -8.43 11.95 -13.20
N LEU A 3 -8.82 12.15 -14.46
CA LEU A 3 -10.04 11.59 -15.05
C LEU A 3 -10.01 10.06 -15.10
N LEU A 4 -8.86 9.45 -15.40
CA LEU A 4 -8.70 8.00 -15.46
C LEU A 4 -8.83 7.38 -14.06
N LEU A 5 -8.18 7.99 -13.06
CA LEU A 5 -8.31 7.58 -11.66
C LEU A 5 -9.74 7.77 -11.13
N PHE A 6 -10.42 8.84 -11.57
CA PHE A 6 -11.82 9.08 -11.24
C PHE A 6 -12.74 8.02 -11.87
N MET A 7 -12.55 7.67 -13.16
CA MET A 7 -13.31 6.60 -13.82
C MET A 7 -13.08 5.25 -13.14
N VAL A 8 -11.82 4.91 -12.82
CA VAL A 8 -11.47 3.70 -12.07
C VAL A 8 -12.17 3.69 -10.71
N GLY A 9 -12.22 4.85 -10.02
CA GLY A 9 -12.91 4.99 -8.73
C GLY A 9 -14.43 4.80 -8.85
N LEU A 10 -15.05 5.26 -9.93
CA LEU A 10 -16.49 5.07 -10.19
C LEU A 10 -16.86 3.61 -10.54
N GLU A 11 -15.98 2.91 -11.26
CA GLU A 11 -16.18 1.49 -11.60
C GLU A 11 -15.86 0.55 -10.43
N PHE A 12 -15.25 1.08 -9.37
CA PHE A 12 -14.91 0.32 -8.20
C PHE A 12 -16.16 -0.04 -7.41
N SER A 13 -16.68 -1.25 -7.65
CA SER A 13 -17.81 -1.77 -6.89
C SER A 13 -17.35 -2.13 -5.47
N LEU A 14 -17.74 -1.32 -4.48
CA LEU A 14 -17.48 -1.56 -3.06
C LEU A 14 -17.92 -2.97 -2.63
N GLY A 15 -19.01 -3.50 -3.21
CA GLY A 15 -19.48 -4.86 -2.91
C GLY A 15 -18.50 -5.96 -3.31
N HIS A 16 -17.76 -5.80 -4.40
CA HIS A 16 -16.75 -6.78 -4.82
C HIS A 16 -15.49 -6.71 -3.96
N PHE A 17 -15.13 -5.52 -3.50
CA PHE A 17 -14.04 -5.30 -2.55
C PHE A 17 -14.29 -6.05 -1.23
N TRP A 18 -15.51 -6.02 -0.71
CA TRP A 18 -15.90 -6.73 0.51
C TRP A 18 -15.72 -8.25 0.40
N LEU A 19 -16.02 -8.84 -0.75
CA LEU A 19 -15.87 -10.28 -0.98
C LEU A 19 -14.39 -10.69 -1.07
N THR A 20 -13.51 -9.80 -1.52
CA THR A 20 -12.08 -10.08 -1.74
C THR A 20 -11.16 -9.48 -0.68
N ARG A 21 -11.69 -8.79 0.33
CA ARG A 21 -10.91 -8.06 1.35
C ARG A 21 -9.79 -8.89 2.00
N LYS A 22 -10.07 -10.14 2.38
CA LYS A 22 -9.06 -11.02 2.99
C LYS A 22 -7.90 -11.30 2.03
N THR A 23 -8.21 -11.57 0.78
CA THR A 23 -7.21 -11.82 -0.26
C THR A 23 -6.39 -10.56 -0.54
N VAL A 24 -7.04 -9.39 -0.60
CA VAL A 24 -6.38 -8.10 -0.83
C VAL A 24 -5.47 -7.75 0.33
N LEU A 25 -5.93 -7.89 1.58
CA LEU A 25 -5.11 -7.64 2.77
C LEU A 25 -3.89 -8.56 2.81
N VAL A 26 -4.09 -9.85 2.60
CA VAL A 26 -2.99 -10.84 2.65
C VAL A 26 -2.03 -10.62 1.48
N ALA A 27 -2.54 -10.51 0.25
CA ALA A 27 -1.70 -10.34 -0.94
C ALA A 27 -0.96 -8.99 -0.92
N GLY A 28 -1.65 -7.91 -0.55
CA GLY A 28 -1.06 -6.57 -0.47
C GLY A 28 0.01 -6.47 0.62
N SER A 29 -0.28 -6.97 1.82
CA SER A 29 0.71 -6.98 2.91
C SER A 29 1.90 -7.87 2.59
N LEU A 30 1.66 -9.07 2.05
CA LEU A 30 2.72 -10.00 1.68
C LEU A 30 3.63 -9.40 0.60
N GLN A 31 3.05 -8.81 -0.44
CA GLN A 31 3.81 -8.16 -1.50
C GLN A 31 4.66 -7.00 -0.96
N MET A 32 4.10 -6.14 -0.09
CA MET A 32 4.86 -5.05 0.53
C MET A 32 6.04 -5.59 1.35
N VAL A 33 5.84 -6.62 2.16
CA VAL A 33 6.91 -7.22 2.97
C VAL A 33 7.98 -7.88 2.10
N VAL A 34 7.57 -8.66 1.09
CA VAL A 34 8.50 -9.38 0.19
C VAL A 34 9.40 -8.42 -0.60
N VAL A 35 8.93 -7.21 -0.90
CA VAL A 35 9.74 -6.20 -1.60
C VAL A 35 10.52 -5.32 -0.61
N ALA A 36 9.87 -4.83 0.45
CA ALA A 36 10.48 -3.91 1.39
C ALA A 36 11.60 -4.57 2.23
N ALA A 37 11.38 -5.80 2.72
CA ALA A 37 12.33 -6.43 3.62
C ALA A 37 13.69 -6.73 2.97
N PRO A 38 13.79 -7.36 1.79
CA PRO A 38 15.07 -7.62 1.14
C PRO A 38 15.82 -6.33 0.81
N LEU A 39 15.12 -5.30 0.32
CA LEU A 39 15.75 -4.02 -0.01
C LEU A 39 16.24 -3.30 1.24
N THR A 40 15.46 -3.29 2.32
CA THR A 40 15.89 -2.75 3.62
C THR A 40 17.16 -3.45 4.13
N LEU A 41 17.17 -4.78 4.12
CA LEU A 41 18.33 -5.57 4.56
C LEU A 41 19.56 -5.31 3.68
N MET A 42 19.37 -5.21 2.37
CA MET A 42 20.45 -4.88 1.43
C MET A 42 21.04 -3.50 1.73
N LEU A 43 20.20 -2.48 1.93
CA LEU A 43 20.64 -1.12 2.24
C LEU A 43 21.34 -1.05 3.59
N MET A 44 20.88 -1.78 4.60
CA MET A 44 21.58 -1.89 5.89
C MET A 44 22.96 -2.56 5.72
N GLY A 45 23.05 -3.59 4.89
CA GLY A 45 24.33 -4.24 4.54
C GLY A 45 25.31 -3.32 3.82
N LEU A 46 24.81 -2.31 3.11
CA LEU A 46 25.61 -1.24 2.48
C LEU A 46 25.96 -0.09 3.44
N GLY A 47 25.67 -0.24 4.75
CA GLY A 47 26.02 0.74 5.78
C GLY A 47 24.99 1.87 5.95
N GLN A 48 23.80 1.77 5.35
CA GLN A 48 22.75 2.76 5.59
C GLN A 48 22.14 2.58 6.99
N PRO A 49 21.82 3.68 7.70
CA PRO A 49 21.10 3.61 8.96
C PRO A 49 19.77 2.85 8.79
N ALA A 50 19.39 2.05 9.79
CA ALA A 50 18.17 1.23 9.72
C ALA A 50 16.92 2.03 9.39
N GLN A 51 16.82 3.26 9.89
CA GLN A 51 15.71 4.19 9.62
C GLN A 51 15.62 4.56 8.14
N SER A 52 16.75 5.00 7.56
CA SER A 52 16.81 5.37 6.14
C SER A 52 16.58 4.15 5.24
N ALA A 53 17.16 3.01 5.60
CA ALA A 53 16.99 1.76 4.88
C ALA A 53 15.53 1.29 4.87
N ALA A 54 14.83 1.37 6.01
CA ALA A 54 13.42 1.01 6.12
C ALA A 54 12.52 1.97 5.32
N LEU A 55 12.77 3.27 5.37
CA LEU A 55 12.08 4.28 4.57
C LEU A 55 12.18 3.98 3.07
N LEU A 56 13.41 3.78 2.59
CA LEU A 56 13.67 3.51 1.17
C LEU A 56 13.10 2.17 0.73
N GLY A 57 13.23 1.12 1.56
CA GLY A 57 12.67 -0.19 1.30
C GLY A 57 11.15 -0.16 1.20
N THR A 58 10.50 0.56 2.11
CA THR A 58 9.04 0.74 2.09
C THR A 58 8.59 1.56 0.89
N ALA A 59 9.26 2.67 0.59
CA ALA A 59 8.94 3.50 -0.57
C ALA A 59 9.05 2.70 -1.89
N ALA A 60 10.07 1.85 -2.01
CA ALA A 60 10.26 1.00 -3.18
C ALA A 60 9.21 -0.13 -3.29
N ALA A 61 8.62 -0.56 -2.17
CA ALA A 61 7.56 -1.57 -2.17
C ALA A 61 6.23 -1.02 -2.67
N MET A 62 6.09 0.30 -2.75
CA MET A 62 4.86 0.95 -3.23
C MET A 62 4.82 0.96 -4.74
N SER A 63 3.79 0.36 -5.30
CA SER A 63 3.55 0.37 -6.75
C SER A 63 2.91 1.68 -7.19
N SER A 64 3.25 2.14 -8.40
CA SER A 64 2.58 3.30 -8.98
C SER A 64 1.18 2.94 -9.46
N THR A 65 0.17 3.30 -8.68
CA THR A 65 -1.26 3.09 -8.99
C THR A 65 -1.62 3.66 -10.35
N ALA A 66 -1.11 4.85 -10.68
CA ALA A 66 -1.38 5.50 -11.96
C ALA A 66 -0.80 4.73 -13.16
N LEU A 67 0.43 4.19 -13.04
CA LEU A 67 1.07 3.45 -14.12
C LEU A 67 0.38 2.11 -14.36
N VAL A 68 0.11 1.36 -13.30
CA VAL A 68 -0.53 0.04 -13.39
C VAL A 68 -1.98 0.16 -13.87
N SER A 69 -2.73 1.15 -13.37
CA SER A 69 -4.11 1.40 -13.84
C SER A 69 -4.15 1.76 -15.31
N ARG A 70 -3.19 2.57 -15.79
CA ARG A 70 -3.08 2.90 -17.21
C ARG A 70 -2.76 1.66 -18.05
N GLN A 71 -1.83 0.83 -17.62
CA GLN A 71 -1.48 -0.40 -18.34
C GLN A 71 -2.68 -1.36 -18.42
N LEU A 72 -3.41 -1.54 -17.33
CA LEU A 72 -4.65 -2.33 -17.33
C LEU A 72 -5.73 -1.74 -18.25
N ALA A 73 -5.83 -0.41 -18.32
CA ALA A 73 -6.74 0.26 -19.25
C ALA A 73 -6.35 0.02 -20.70
N ASP A 74 -5.07 0.18 -21.04
CA ASP A 74 -4.54 -0.02 -22.39
C ASP A 74 -4.70 -1.49 -22.86
N GLN A 75 -4.71 -2.44 -21.92
CA GLN A 75 -4.96 -3.86 -22.16
C GLN A 75 -6.46 -4.25 -22.16
N GLY A 76 -7.35 -3.33 -21.79
CA GLY A 76 -8.79 -3.61 -21.64
C GLY A 76 -9.12 -4.52 -20.44
N GLU A 77 -8.21 -4.64 -19.47
CA GLU A 77 -8.33 -5.56 -18.33
C GLU A 77 -8.91 -4.94 -17.05
N LEU A 78 -9.21 -3.64 -17.04
CA LEU A 78 -9.74 -2.95 -15.85
C LEU A 78 -10.96 -3.62 -15.22
N THR A 79 -11.87 -4.11 -16.06
CA THR A 79 -13.14 -4.71 -15.63
C THR A 79 -13.04 -6.22 -15.40
N THR A 80 -11.91 -6.84 -15.72
CA THR A 80 -11.70 -8.27 -15.51
C THR A 80 -11.56 -8.60 -14.01
N ARG A 81 -11.74 -9.87 -13.65
CA ARG A 81 -11.52 -10.32 -12.26
C ARG A 81 -10.08 -10.05 -11.82
N HIS A 82 -9.12 -10.27 -12.73
CA HIS A 82 -7.70 -10.00 -12.47
C HIS A 82 -7.45 -8.50 -12.25
N GLY A 83 -7.88 -7.64 -13.18
CA GLY A 83 -7.70 -6.19 -13.09
C GLY A 83 -8.29 -5.59 -11.82
N ARG A 84 -9.51 -6.01 -11.44
CA ARG A 84 -10.15 -5.56 -10.18
C ARG A 84 -9.35 -5.96 -8.96
N SER A 85 -8.77 -7.17 -8.94
CA SER A 85 -7.94 -7.62 -7.81
C SER A 85 -6.64 -6.81 -7.72
N VAL A 86 -6.01 -6.51 -8.85
CA VAL A 86 -4.81 -5.67 -8.91
C VAL A 86 -5.11 -4.25 -8.38
N ILE A 87 -6.19 -3.63 -8.87
CA ILE A 87 -6.60 -2.29 -8.40
C ILE A 87 -6.90 -2.31 -6.89
N ALA A 88 -7.58 -3.34 -6.39
CA ALA A 88 -7.87 -3.46 -4.97
C ALA A 88 -6.58 -3.53 -4.11
N VAL A 89 -5.55 -4.25 -4.57
CA VAL A 89 -4.23 -4.28 -3.90
C VAL A 89 -3.57 -2.91 -3.95
N LEU A 90 -3.62 -2.20 -5.08
CA LEU A 90 -3.06 -0.85 -5.20
C LEU A 90 -3.74 0.15 -4.25
N VAL A 91 -5.07 0.12 -4.18
CA VAL A 91 -5.83 0.96 -3.24
C VAL A 91 -5.47 0.63 -1.79
N PHE A 92 -5.30 -0.66 -1.46
CA PHE A 92 -4.82 -1.07 -0.14
C PHE A 92 -3.44 -0.48 0.16
N GLN A 93 -2.49 -0.54 -0.78
CA GLN A 93 -1.15 0.04 -0.62
C GLN A 93 -1.21 1.55 -0.39
N ASP A 94 -2.01 2.27 -1.17
CA ASP A 94 -2.18 3.71 -1.02
C ASP A 94 -2.73 4.08 0.37
N LEU A 95 -3.72 3.36 0.87
CA LEU A 95 -4.26 3.55 2.21
C LEU A 95 -3.27 3.17 3.32
N ALA A 96 -2.54 2.05 3.14
CA ALA A 96 -1.54 1.60 4.09
C ALA A 96 -0.29 2.50 4.14
N SER A 97 -0.02 3.26 3.08
CA SER A 97 1.12 4.18 3.02
C SER A 97 1.04 5.30 4.05
N VAL A 98 -0.15 5.82 4.33
CA VAL A 98 -0.35 6.96 5.23
C VAL A 98 0.13 6.64 6.65
N PRO A 99 -0.41 5.61 7.36
CA PRO A 99 0.07 5.26 8.68
C PRO A 99 1.53 4.80 8.67
N LEU A 100 1.96 4.11 7.63
CA LEU A 100 3.33 3.61 7.52
C LEU A 100 4.35 4.73 7.40
N LEU A 101 4.08 5.75 6.58
CA LEU A 101 4.94 6.92 6.44
C LEU A 101 4.94 7.76 7.72
N ALA A 102 3.81 7.91 8.39
CA ALA A 102 3.71 8.61 9.67
C ALA A 102 4.58 7.91 10.73
N LEU A 103 4.50 6.58 10.84
CA LEU A 103 5.33 5.79 11.73
C LEU A 103 6.83 5.93 11.45
N LEU A 104 7.21 5.83 10.19
CA LEU A 104 8.60 5.98 9.78
C LEU A 104 9.12 7.39 10.03
N ALA A 105 8.29 8.44 9.86
CA ALA A 105 8.67 9.81 10.14
C ALA A 105 8.90 10.06 11.66
N ILE A 106 8.07 9.48 12.52
CA ILE A 106 8.24 9.54 13.98
C ILE A 106 9.53 8.82 14.38
N TRP A 107 9.76 7.63 13.85
CA TRP A 107 10.96 6.85 14.12
C TRP A 107 12.24 7.55 13.63
N ALA A 108 12.19 8.20 12.45
CA ALA A 108 13.31 8.96 11.90
C ALA A 108 13.71 10.17 12.76
N ARG A 109 12.78 10.72 13.56
CA ARG A 109 13.06 11.80 14.52
C ARG A 109 13.66 11.32 15.83
N GLY A 110 13.88 10.01 15.99
CA GLY A 110 14.37 9.41 17.22
C GLY A 110 13.33 9.35 18.35
N GLU A 111 12.07 9.62 18.04
CA GLU A 111 10.97 9.50 18.98
C GLU A 111 10.46 8.06 18.95
N SER A 112 10.22 7.49 20.14
CA SER A 112 9.52 6.21 20.22
C SER A 112 8.07 6.43 19.83
N PRO A 113 7.54 5.79 18.78
CA PRO A 113 6.14 5.94 18.46
C PRO A 113 5.32 5.48 19.67
N LYS A 114 4.48 6.38 20.19
CA LYS A 114 3.52 5.98 21.22
C LYS A 114 2.61 4.92 20.60
N ILE A 115 2.59 3.75 21.18
CA ILE A 115 1.82 2.59 20.68
C ILE A 115 0.36 2.96 20.43
N GLU A 116 -0.19 3.90 21.22
CA GLU A 116 -1.55 4.42 21.06
C GLU A 116 -1.78 5.09 19.69
N HIS A 117 -0.84 5.91 19.20
CA HIS A 117 -0.96 6.55 17.89
C HIS A 117 -0.86 5.54 16.75
N VAL A 118 0.06 4.59 16.87
CA VAL A 118 0.21 3.50 15.90
C VAL A 118 -1.06 2.66 15.82
N LEU A 119 -1.61 2.29 16.97
CA LEU A 119 -2.85 1.51 17.05
C LEU A 119 -4.05 2.28 16.49
N LEU A 120 -4.16 3.58 16.76
CA LEU A 120 -5.24 4.43 16.23
C LEU A 120 -5.17 4.54 14.70
N GLU A 121 -4.00 4.72 14.12
CA GLU A 121 -3.81 4.82 12.67
C GLU A 121 -4.07 3.47 11.98
N VAL A 122 -3.51 2.38 12.50
CA VAL A 122 -3.76 1.02 12.00
C VAL A 122 -5.24 0.65 12.13
N PHE A 123 -5.85 0.99 13.28
CA PHE A 123 -7.28 0.73 13.51
C PHE A 123 -8.16 1.58 12.60
N GLY A 124 -7.77 2.84 12.32
CA GLY A 124 -8.46 3.70 11.36
C GLY A 124 -8.45 3.13 9.95
N VAL A 125 -7.30 2.62 9.49
CA VAL A 125 -7.18 1.93 8.20
C VAL A 125 -8.01 0.65 8.18
N LEU A 126 -7.95 -0.16 9.25
CA LEU A 126 -8.74 -1.39 9.36
C LEU A 126 -10.24 -1.10 9.42
N LEU A 127 -10.68 -0.02 10.09
CA LEU A 127 -12.08 0.41 10.11
C LEU A 127 -12.57 0.82 8.72
N LEU A 128 -11.77 1.54 7.95
CA LEU A 128 -12.06 1.88 6.56
C LEU A 128 -12.26 0.62 5.68
N PHE A 129 -11.58 -0.46 6.02
CA PHE A 129 -11.75 -1.76 5.35
C PHE A 129 -12.83 -2.63 5.98
N ALA A 130 -13.31 -2.28 7.18
CA ALA A 130 -14.35 -3.03 7.91
C ALA A 130 -15.75 -2.41 7.80
N ALA A 131 -15.84 -1.10 7.48
CA ALA A 131 -17.09 -0.35 7.28
C ALA A 131 -17.66 -0.48 5.88
#